data_afd0cf61c2b8128c6ab17b76e42346bb
#
_entry.id   afd0cf61c2b8128c6ab17b76e42346bb
#
_cell.length_a   1.000
_cell.length_b   1.000
_cell.length_c   1.000
_cell.angle_alpha   90.00
_cell.angle_beta   90.00
_cell.angle_gamma   90.00
#
_symmetry.space_group_name_H-M   'P 1'
#
loop_
_entity.id
_entity.type
_entity.pdbx_description
1 polymer ?
#
loop_
_entity_poly.entity_id
_entity_poly.type
_entity_poly.pdbx_seq_one_letter_code
_entity_poly.pdbx_strand_id
1 'polypeptide(L)'
;MRRRILLGTTGSIGAKDTIQLVELLALTYDVQVVASTPSLAFFDLATARRMTDVHTDDDDWYTWHQRGDQILHITLRNWADVFVIAPLTANTLGKLASGICDNLLTTTYRAWQVKSKPILVAPSMNKLMWEHPITGKQLALLKSWDIGVITPREKWLAGGDFGPAAMATPEKIAERVEKTLSTHKVP
;
A
#
# COMPACT_ATOMS: atom_id res chain seq x y z
N MET A 1 -7.19 -9.71 -20.47
CA MET A 1 -7.79 -9.36 -19.15
C MET A 1 -6.89 -8.27 -18.55
N ARG A 2 -7.46 -7.19 -17.98
CA ARG A 2 -6.65 -6.15 -17.32
C ARG A 2 -6.02 -6.74 -16.06
N ARG A 3 -4.79 -6.32 -15.73
CA ARG A 3 -4.15 -6.69 -14.46
C ARG A 3 -4.81 -5.93 -13.31
N ARG A 4 -4.83 -6.54 -12.13
CA ARG A 4 -5.53 -6.09 -10.94
C ARG A 4 -4.57 -5.61 -9.86
N ILE A 5 -4.73 -4.38 -9.43
CA ILE A 5 -3.89 -3.74 -8.43
C ILE A 5 -4.68 -3.55 -7.14
N LEU A 6 -4.18 -4.08 -6.04
CA LEU A 6 -4.63 -3.68 -4.72
C LEU A 6 -3.73 -2.55 -4.21
N LEU A 7 -4.29 -1.36 -4.00
CA LEU A 7 -3.58 -0.19 -3.49
C LEU A 7 -3.87 -0.04 -1.99
N GLY A 8 -2.88 -0.27 -1.16
CA GLY A 8 -2.95 0.00 0.29
C GLY A 8 -2.53 1.43 0.59
N THR A 9 -3.33 2.17 1.36
CA THR A 9 -2.96 3.52 1.80
C THR A 9 -2.93 3.63 3.31
N THR A 10 -1.89 4.26 3.86
CA THR A 10 -1.67 4.38 5.31
C THR A 10 -1.54 5.83 5.75
N GLY A 11 -1.74 6.10 7.05
CA GLY A 11 -1.89 7.43 7.63
C GLY A 11 -0.63 8.30 7.56
N SER A 12 -0.36 8.86 6.41
CA SER A 12 0.72 9.82 6.13
C SER A 12 0.20 10.92 5.22
N ILE A 13 0.84 12.10 5.27
CA ILE A 13 0.58 13.19 4.31
C ILE A 13 0.69 12.74 2.85
N GLY A 14 1.48 11.71 2.57
CA GLY A 14 1.53 11.10 1.24
C GLY A 14 0.20 10.51 0.77
N ALA A 15 -0.72 10.18 1.68
CA ALA A 15 -2.03 9.66 1.32
C ALA A 15 -2.94 10.69 0.60
N LYS A 16 -2.64 11.98 0.66
CA LYS A 16 -3.30 13.00 -0.17
C LYS A 16 -3.19 12.73 -1.67
N ASP A 17 -2.14 12.02 -2.09
CA ASP A 17 -1.88 11.69 -3.48
C ASP A 17 -2.61 10.38 -3.91
N THR A 18 -3.42 9.76 -3.02
CA THR A 18 -4.14 8.50 -3.28
C THR A 18 -5.09 8.63 -4.47
N ILE A 19 -5.87 9.72 -4.55
CA ILE A 19 -6.81 9.95 -5.67
C ILE A 19 -6.06 9.99 -7.00
N GLN A 20 -5.02 10.82 -7.09
CA GLN A 20 -4.20 10.92 -8.29
C GLN A 20 -3.54 9.59 -8.66
N LEU A 21 -3.08 8.82 -7.70
CA LEU A 21 -2.49 7.51 -7.95
C LEU A 21 -3.53 6.52 -8.48
N VAL A 22 -4.76 6.51 -7.95
CA VAL A 22 -5.88 5.72 -8.46
C VAL A 22 -6.19 6.11 -9.91
N GLU A 23 -6.29 7.42 -10.22
CA GLU A 23 -6.52 7.92 -11.58
C GLU A 23 -5.47 7.39 -12.57
N LEU A 24 -4.19 7.53 -12.24
CA LEU A 24 -3.10 7.07 -13.09
C LEU A 24 -3.12 5.55 -13.33
N LEU A 25 -3.30 4.78 -12.28
CA LEU A 25 -3.30 3.32 -12.38
C LEU A 25 -4.54 2.81 -13.12
N ALA A 26 -5.71 3.43 -12.92
CA ALA A 26 -6.97 3.03 -13.54
C ALA A 26 -6.99 3.24 -15.07
N LEU A 27 -6.08 4.01 -15.64
CA LEU A 27 -5.93 4.12 -17.10
C LEU A 27 -5.62 2.75 -17.73
N THR A 28 -4.87 1.90 -17.03
CA THR A 28 -4.36 0.63 -17.59
C THR A 28 -4.82 -0.60 -16.81
N TYR A 29 -5.08 -0.47 -15.53
CA TYR A 29 -5.32 -1.56 -14.59
C TYR A 29 -6.71 -1.49 -13.96
N ASP A 30 -7.20 -2.61 -13.45
CA ASP A 30 -8.30 -2.62 -12.51
C ASP A 30 -7.72 -2.38 -11.10
N VAL A 31 -8.25 -1.38 -10.40
CA VAL A 31 -7.72 -0.95 -9.10
C VAL A 31 -8.77 -1.15 -8.02
N GLN A 32 -8.37 -1.64 -6.85
CA GLN A 32 -9.15 -1.53 -5.62
C GLN A 32 -8.25 -0.95 -4.53
N VAL A 33 -8.83 -0.25 -3.57
CA VAL A 33 -8.10 0.43 -2.49
C VAL A 33 -8.41 -0.21 -1.15
N VAL A 34 -7.38 -0.44 -0.33
CA VAL A 34 -7.51 -0.74 1.10
C VAL A 34 -6.97 0.45 1.88
N ALA A 35 -7.87 1.17 2.54
CA ALA A 35 -7.55 2.35 3.31
C ALA A 35 -7.53 2.05 4.81
N SER A 36 -6.37 2.20 5.45
CA SER A 36 -6.30 2.17 6.90
C SER A 36 -7.04 3.37 7.50
N THR A 37 -7.73 3.21 8.63
CA THR A 37 -8.47 4.29 9.29
C THR A 37 -7.69 5.61 9.38
N PRO A 38 -6.40 5.65 9.78
CA PRO A 38 -5.64 6.90 9.81
C PRO A 38 -5.40 7.56 8.45
N SER A 39 -5.49 6.82 7.33
CA SER A 39 -5.30 7.39 6.00
C SER A 39 -6.47 8.26 5.55
N LEU A 40 -7.68 7.99 6.07
CA LEU A 40 -8.91 8.69 5.72
C LEU A 40 -8.89 10.19 6.12
N ALA A 41 -7.95 10.59 6.97
CA ALA A 41 -7.74 12.01 7.30
C ALA A 41 -7.06 12.83 6.17
N PHE A 42 -6.56 12.18 5.11
CA PHE A 42 -5.71 12.83 4.11
C PHE A 42 -6.30 12.87 2.70
N PHE A 43 -7.39 12.17 2.43
CA PHE A 43 -8.09 12.21 1.14
C PHE A 43 -9.60 12.05 1.32
N ASP A 44 -10.35 12.49 0.33
CA ASP A 44 -11.82 12.38 0.35
C ASP A 44 -12.27 10.97 -0.06
N LEU A 45 -12.76 10.21 0.94
CA LEU A 45 -13.24 8.84 0.76
C LEU A 45 -14.41 8.76 -0.23
N ALA A 46 -15.32 9.75 -0.22
CA ALA A 46 -16.46 9.76 -1.12
C ALA A 46 -16.03 9.92 -2.58
N THR A 47 -15.03 10.76 -2.83
CA THR A 47 -14.42 10.89 -4.16
C THR A 47 -13.75 9.59 -4.60
N ALA A 48 -12.95 8.97 -3.72
CA ALA A 48 -12.29 7.71 -4.05
C ALA A 48 -13.30 6.59 -4.38
N ARG A 49 -14.38 6.48 -3.61
CA ARG A 49 -15.47 5.49 -3.84
C ARG A 49 -16.26 5.71 -5.14
N ARG A 50 -16.25 6.91 -5.72
CA ARG A 50 -16.84 7.14 -7.06
C ARG A 50 -15.96 6.61 -8.18
N MET A 51 -14.67 6.38 -7.92
CA MET A 51 -13.69 5.97 -8.93
C MET A 51 -13.40 4.48 -8.88
N THR A 52 -13.43 3.88 -7.69
CA THR A 52 -13.06 2.49 -7.47
C THR A 52 -13.64 1.96 -6.16
N ASP A 53 -13.61 0.64 -5.98
CA ASP A 53 -13.94 0.03 -4.69
C ASP A 53 -12.89 0.40 -3.65
N VAL A 54 -13.34 0.99 -2.53
CA VAL A 54 -12.49 1.36 -1.39
C VAL A 54 -12.98 0.64 -0.15
N HIS A 55 -12.12 -0.23 0.36
CA HIS A 55 -12.33 -1.03 1.56
C HIS A 55 -11.62 -0.40 2.75
N THR A 56 -12.29 -0.35 3.89
CA THR A 56 -11.79 0.18 5.16
C THR A 56 -11.65 -0.92 6.20
N ASP A 57 -11.07 -0.59 7.34
CA ASP A 57 -10.93 -1.55 8.44
C ASP A 57 -12.28 -2.06 8.93
N ASP A 58 -13.32 -1.22 8.89
CA ASP A 58 -14.68 -1.60 9.30
C ASP A 58 -15.28 -2.66 8.36
N ASP A 59 -14.97 -2.62 7.06
CA ASP A 59 -15.53 -3.55 6.08
C ASP A 59 -15.07 -5.00 6.33
N ASP A 60 -13.88 -5.24 6.89
CA ASP A 60 -13.39 -6.60 7.20
C ASP A 60 -14.16 -7.26 8.34
N TRP A 61 -14.65 -6.47 9.30
CA TRP A 61 -15.36 -6.98 10.47
C TRP A 61 -16.87 -7.17 10.22
N TYR A 62 -17.46 -6.39 9.34
CA TYR A 62 -18.91 -6.40 9.10
C TYR A 62 -19.35 -7.30 7.93
N THR A 63 -18.43 -7.90 7.20
CA THR A 63 -18.77 -8.77 6.05
C THR A 63 -18.96 -10.24 6.42
N TRP A 64 -18.46 -10.68 7.58
CA TRP A 64 -18.58 -12.07 8.02
C TRP A 64 -19.62 -12.23 9.13
N HIS A 65 -20.68 -12.99 8.88
CA HIS A 65 -21.77 -13.25 9.84
C HIS A 65 -21.94 -14.74 10.13
N GLN A 66 -21.60 -15.62 9.19
CA GLN A 66 -21.76 -17.05 9.34
C GLN A 66 -20.75 -17.84 8.51
N ARG A 67 -20.65 -19.12 8.79
CA ARG A 67 -19.78 -20.04 8.05
C ARG A 67 -20.21 -20.08 6.56
N GLY A 68 -19.28 -19.77 5.66
CA GLY A 68 -19.50 -19.71 4.21
C GLY A 68 -19.49 -18.29 3.65
N ASP A 69 -19.58 -17.27 4.49
CA ASP A 69 -19.41 -15.87 4.07
C ASP A 69 -18.00 -15.60 3.57
N GLN A 70 -17.88 -14.63 2.69
CA GLN A 70 -16.58 -14.22 2.16
C GLN A 70 -15.74 -13.53 3.26
N ILE A 71 -14.47 -13.88 3.30
CA ILE A 71 -13.50 -13.23 4.18
C ILE A 71 -12.78 -12.18 3.33
N LEU A 72 -13.00 -10.91 3.62
CA LEU A 72 -12.63 -9.78 2.76
C LEU A 72 -11.14 -9.77 2.42
N HIS A 73 -10.23 -9.86 3.39
CA HIS A 73 -8.78 -9.86 3.14
C HIS A 73 -8.32 -11.05 2.27
N ILE A 74 -9.00 -12.20 2.34
CA ILE A 74 -8.74 -13.35 1.46
C ILE A 74 -9.25 -13.09 0.04
N THR A 75 -10.44 -12.49 -0.07
CA THR A 75 -11.03 -12.11 -1.36
C THR A 75 -10.13 -11.11 -2.09
N LEU A 76 -9.67 -10.07 -1.41
CA LEU A 76 -8.78 -9.05 -1.96
C LEU A 76 -7.43 -9.63 -2.38
N ARG A 77 -6.82 -10.47 -1.55
CA ARG A 77 -5.59 -11.20 -1.88
C ARG A 77 -5.75 -12.06 -3.13
N ASN A 78 -6.87 -12.77 -3.25
CA ASN A 78 -7.13 -13.65 -4.40
C ASN A 78 -7.40 -12.85 -5.68
N TRP A 79 -8.11 -11.73 -5.56
CA TRP A 79 -8.46 -10.85 -6.66
C TRP A 79 -7.24 -10.18 -7.30
N ALA A 80 -6.32 -9.65 -6.51
CA ALA A 80 -5.22 -8.82 -7.01
C ALA A 80 -4.04 -9.62 -7.57
N ASP A 81 -3.36 -9.05 -8.56
CA ASP A 81 -2.11 -9.54 -9.15
C ASP A 81 -0.87 -8.93 -8.50
N VAL A 82 -1.01 -7.75 -7.92
CA VAL A 82 0.04 -7.01 -7.19
C VAL A 82 -0.54 -6.24 -6.02
N PHE A 83 0.20 -6.16 -4.93
CA PHE A 83 -0.13 -5.30 -3.79
C PHE A 83 0.84 -4.12 -3.73
N VAL A 84 0.32 -2.91 -3.81
CA VAL A 84 1.08 -1.66 -3.73
C VAL A 84 0.70 -0.93 -2.47
N ILE A 85 1.62 -0.70 -1.54
CA ILE A 85 1.36 0.05 -0.31
C ILE A 85 1.99 1.44 -0.44
N ALA A 86 1.17 2.43 -0.73
CA ALA A 86 1.57 3.81 -0.99
C ALA A 86 0.54 4.83 -0.45
N PRO A 87 0.90 5.56 0.62
CA PRO A 87 2.16 5.54 1.35
C PRO A 87 2.32 4.33 2.29
N LEU A 88 3.58 3.96 2.58
CA LEU A 88 3.94 3.09 3.70
C LEU A 88 4.49 3.94 4.85
N THR A 89 3.75 4.06 5.95
CA THR A 89 4.21 4.76 7.16
C THR A 89 5.23 3.93 7.96
N ALA A 90 6.01 4.59 8.82
CA ALA A 90 6.92 3.90 9.76
C ALA A 90 6.15 2.92 10.68
N ASN A 91 4.94 3.28 11.13
CA ASN A 91 4.08 2.40 11.91
C ASN A 91 3.73 1.12 11.14
N THR A 92 3.23 1.26 9.92
CA THR A 92 2.86 0.09 9.11
C THR A 92 4.09 -0.72 8.71
N LEU A 93 5.22 -0.07 8.36
CA LEU A 93 6.49 -0.76 8.14
C LEU A 93 6.88 -1.64 9.33
N GLY A 94 6.78 -1.10 10.54
CA GLY A 94 7.03 -1.85 11.77
C GLY A 94 6.11 -3.07 11.91
N LYS A 95 4.82 -2.89 11.65
CA LYS A 95 3.83 -3.98 11.71
C LYS A 95 4.14 -5.08 10.69
N LEU A 96 4.39 -4.70 9.43
CA LEU A 96 4.72 -5.66 8.36
C LEU A 96 5.97 -6.47 8.71
N ALA A 97 7.03 -5.81 9.18
CA ALA A 97 8.29 -6.43 9.55
C ALA A 97 8.18 -7.36 10.78
N SER A 98 7.21 -7.09 11.68
CA SER A 98 6.98 -7.88 12.91
C SER A 98 5.84 -8.88 12.78
N GLY A 99 5.13 -8.92 11.65
CA GLY A 99 4.00 -9.83 11.42
C GLY A 99 2.72 -9.45 12.17
N ILE A 100 2.58 -8.20 12.60
CA ILE A 100 1.36 -7.68 13.23
C ILE A 100 0.31 -7.45 12.14
N CYS A 101 -0.90 -7.99 12.36
CA CYS A 101 -2.03 -7.92 11.44
C CYS A 101 -3.30 -7.53 12.22
N ASP A 102 -3.40 -6.25 12.57
CA ASP A 102 -4.45 -5.66 13.40
C ASP A 102 -5.44 -4.78 12.63
N ASN A 103 -5.35 -4.75 11.31
CA ASN A 103 -6.27 -4.05 10.41
C ASN A 103 -6.33 -4.73 9.03
N LEU A 104 -7.30 -4.38 8.21
CA LEU A 104 -7.54 -5.01 6.90
C LEU A 104 -6.28 -5.02 6.02
N LEU A 105 -5.53 -3.91 5.94
CA LEU A 105 -4.31 -3.82 5.13
C LEU A 105 -3.24 -4.82 5.60
N THR A 106 -2.94 -4.82 6.89
CA THR A 106 -1.90 -5.68 7.46
C THR A 106 -2.31 -7.16 7.47
N THR A 107 -3.60 -7.45 7.62
CA THR A 107 -4.15 -8.80 7.52
C THR A 107 -4.07 -9.32 6.07
N THR A 108 -4.43 -8.48 5.09
CA THR A 108 -4.28 -8.80 3.66
C THR A 108 -2.81 -9.07 3.31
N TYR A 109 -1.90 -8.23 3.79
CA TYR A 109 -0.46 -8.43 3.62
C TYR A 109 0.01 -9.75 4.25
N ARG A 110 -0.42 -10.07 5.47
CA ARG A 110 -0.02 -11.31 6.16
C ARG A 110 -0.51 -12.56 5.43
N ALA A 111 -1.67 -12.47 4.79
CA ALA A 111 -2.23 -13.54 3.97
C ALA A 111 -1.66 -13.61 2.54
N TRP A 112 -0.79 -12.66 2.14
CA TRP A 112 -0.31 -12.51 0.77
C TRP A 112 0.62 -13.64 0.33
N GLN A 113 0.54 -14.01 -0.95
CA GLN A 113 1.42 -15.04 -1.55
C GLN A 113 2.72 -14.40 -2.05
N VAL A 114 3.59 -14.02 -1.13
CA VAL A 114 4.80 -13.21 -1.40
C VAL A 114 5.69 -13.78 -2.51
N LYS A 115 5.80 -15.11 -2.63
CA LYS A 115 6.64 -15.75 -3.65
C LYS A 115 6.03 -15.78 -5.05
N SER A 116 4.71 -15.59 -5.18
CA SER A 116 3.99 -15.72 -6.45
C SER A 116 3.35 -14.42 -6.93
N LYS A 117 3.12 -13.48 -6.04
CA LYS A 117 2.51 -12.18 -6.36
C LYS A 117 3.35 -11.06 -5.78
N PRO A 118 3.80 -10.09 -6.59
CA PRO A 118 4.68 -9.02 -6.12
C PRO A 118 4.00 -8.10 -5.12
N ILE A 119 4.82 -7.58 -4.19
CA ILE A 119 4.45 -6.48 -3.30
C ILE A 119 5.41 -5.32 -3.57
N LEU A 120 4.86 -4.11 -3.68
CA LEU A 120 5.61 -2.87 -3.77
C LEU A 120 5.24 -1.96 -2.60
N VAL A 121 6.23 -1.30 -2.02
CA VAL A 121 6.00 -0.36 -0.92
C VAL A 121 6.66 0.99 -1.21
N ALA A 122 5.94 2.08 -0.97
CA ALA A 122 6.42 3.46 -1.11
C ALA A 122 6.50 4.14 0.26
N PRO A 123 7.66 4.13 0.93
CA PRO A 123 7.84 4.71 2.26
C PRO A 123 7.52 6.22 2.28
N SER A 124 6.89 6.67 3.39
CA SER A 124 6.56 8.06 3.66
C SER A 124 6.53 8.31 5.16
N MET A 125 7.47 9.12 5.66
CA MET A 125 7.60 9.42 7.08
C MET A 125 8.39 10.71 7.33
N ASN A 126 8.53 11.14 8.58
CA ASN A 126 9.43 12.24 8.96
C ASN A 126 10.89 11.84 8.76
N LYS A 127 11.78 12.82 8.58
CA LYS A 127 13.23 12.63 8.38
C LYS A 127 13.86 11.78 9.51
N LEU A 128 13.60 12.12 10.77
CA LEU A 128 14.17 11.40 11.92
C LEU A 128 13.65 9.97 12.03
N MET A 129 12.39 9.72 11.60
CA MET A 129 11.84 8.36 11.50
C MET A 129 12.54 7.58 10.39
N TRP A 130 12.86 8.23 9.26
CA TRP A 130 13.60 7.60 8.16
C TRP A 130 15.03 7.25 8.56
N GLU A 131 15.72 8.15 9.26
CA GLU A 131 17.09 7.99 9.73
C GLU A 131 17.20 7.08 10.97
N HIS A 132 16.07 6.75 11.60
CA HIS A 132 16.07 5.91 12.80
C HIS A 132 16.65 4.52 12.49
N PRO A 133 17.55 3.98 13.34
CA PRO A 133 18.24 2.71 13.10
C PRO A 133 17.34 1.51 12.76
N ILE A 134 16.10 1.50 13.27
CA ILE A 134 15.15 0.41 13.01
C ILE A 134 14.61 0.45 11.57
N THR A 135 14.44 1.63 10.98
CA THR A 135 13.83 1.79 9.65
C THR A 135 14.65 1.06 8.59
N GLY A 136 15.97 1.26 8.57
CA GLY A 136 16.85 0.54 7.64
C GLY A 136 16.81 -0.98 7.82
N LYS A 137 16.75 -1.47 9.06
CA LYS A 137 16.64 -2.90 9.37
C LYS A 137 15.32 -3.49 8.87
N GLN A 138 14.20 -2.79 9.11
CA GLN A 138 12.88 -3.23 8.67
C GLN A 138 12.76 -3.24 7.14
N LEU A 139 13.26 -2.21 6.46
CA LEU A 139 13.29 -2.18 4.99
C LEU A 139 14.19 -3.30 4.41
N ALA A 140 15.35 -3.57 5.02
CA ALA A 140 16.21 -4.69 4.62
C ALA A 140 15.50 -6.04 4.80
N LEU A 141 14.75 -6.21 5.88
CA LEU A 141 13.96 -7.42 6.13
C LEU A 141 12.87 -7.59 5.05
N LEU A 142 12.11 -6.55 4.72
CA LEU A 142 11.12 -6.62 3.65
C LEU A 142 11.76 -6.97 2.30
N LYS A 143 12.91 -6.38 1.99
CA LYS A 143 13.66 -6.71 0.76
C LYS A 143 14.10 -8.17 0.73
N SER A 144 14.48 -8.77 1.88
CA SER A 144 14.84 -10.20 1.96
C SER A 144 13.66 -11.14 1.69
N TRP A 145 12.43 -10.62 1.72
CA TRP A 145 11.20 -11.32 1.33
C TRP A 145 10.75 -10.97 -0.10
N ASP A 146 11.65 -10.43 -0.94
CA ASP A 146 11.38 -10.00 -2.32
C ASP A 146 10.35 -8.87 -2.46
N ILE A 147 10.13 -8.09 -1.39
CA ILE A 147 9.26 -6.93 -1.44
C ILE A 147 10.01 -5.75 -2.07
N GLY A 148 9.45 -5.21 -3.15
CA GLY A 148 10.02 -4.10 -3.87
C GLY A 148 9.84 -2.77 -3.12
N VAL A 149 10.93 -2.12 -2.74
CA VAL A 149 10.89 -0.78 -2.13
C VAL A 149 11.05 0.27 -3.21
N ILE A 150 10.07 1.18 -3.31
CA ILE A 150 10.12 2.35 -4.19
C ILE A 150 10.83 3.45 -3.42
N THR A 151 11.96 3.91 -3.97
CA THR A 151 12.79 4.92 -3.30
C THR A 151 12.01 6.20 -3.04
N PRO A 152 11.92 6.69 -1.80
CA PRO A 152 11.30 7.96 -1.50
C PRO A 152 12.06 9.12 -2.15
N ARG A 153 11.43 10.28 -2.26
CA ARG A 153 12.03 11.48 -2.82
C ARG A 153 12.53 12.43 -1.74
N GLU A 154 13.53 13.22 -2.10
CA GLU A 154 13.98 14.34 -1.29
C GLU A 154 13.07 15.54 -1.51
N LYS A 155 12.60 16.15 -0.45
CA LYS A 155 11.91 17.44 -0.46
C LYS A 155 11.80 18.03 0.96
N TRP A 156 11.31 19.27 1.03
CA TRP A 156 10.85 19.84 2.29
C TRP A 156 9.63 19.04 2.80
N LEU A 157 9.77 18.46 3.97
CA LEU A 157 8.71 17.70 4.64
C LEU A 157 7.79 18.64 5.41
N ALA A 158 6.58 18.19 5.72
CA ALA A 158 5.61 19.01 6.42
C ALA A 158 6.05 19.45 7.83
N GLY A 159 6.99 18.75 8.45
CA GLY A 159 7.60 19.15 9.73
C GLY A 159 8.68 20.20 9.62
N GLY A 160 8.97 20.74 8.42
CA GLY A 160 10.00 21.75 8.21
C GLY A 160 11.41 21.21 7.93
N ASP A 161 11.60 19.89 7.89
CA ASP A 161 12.88 19.25 7.57
C ASP A 161 13.01 19.01 6.05
N PHE A 162 14.22 19.13 5.53
CA PHE A 162 14.56 18.66 4.18
C PHE A 162 15.19 17.25 4.27
N GLY A 163 14.71 16.31 3.44
CA GLY A 163 15.29 14.97 3.42
C GLY A 163 14.58 13.94 2.56
N PRO A 164 15.17 12.74 2.43
CA PRO A 164 14.74 11.66 1.54
C PRO A 164 13.67 10.75 2.18
N ALA A 165 12.61 11.33 2.71
CA ALA A 165 11.59 10.58 3.43
C ALA A 165 10.14 10.82 2.91
N ALA A 166 10.00 11.63 1.87
CA ALA A 166 8.70 11.85 1.22
C ALA A 166 8.37 10.70 0.26
N MET A 167 7.10 10.31 0.22
CA MET A 167 6.62 9.31 -0.75
C MET A 167 7.08 9.64 -2.17
N ALA A 168 7.46 8.63 -2.95
CA ALA A 168 7.67 8.77 -4.39
C ALA A 168 6.43 9.39 -5.06
N THR A 169 6.61 10.06 -6.20
CA THR A 169 5.46 10.66 -6.90
C THR A 169 4.52 9.58 -7.44
N PRO A 170 3.22 9.88 -7.63
CA PRO A 170 2.29 8.95 -8.24
C PRO A 170 2.78 8.37 -9.57
N GLU A 171 3.42 9.20 -10.42
CA GLU A 171 3.97 8.78 -11.71
C GLU A 171 5.10 7.75 -11.53
N LYS A 172 6.02 7.99 -10.60
CA LYS A 172 7.12 7.05 -10.31
C LYS A 172 6.63 5.74 -9.71
N ILE A 173 5.56 5.79 -8.91
CA ILE A 173 4.91 4.59 -8.39
C ILE A 173 4.27 3.81 -9.54
N ALA A 174 3.51 4.47 -10.42
CA ALA A 174 2.87 3.85 -11.58
C ALA A 174 3.90 3.22 -12.53
N GLU A 175 4.98 3.91 -12.87
CA GLU A 175 6.10 3.38 -13.65
C GLU A 175 6.70 2.11 -13.01
N ARG A 176 6.89 2.10 -11.69
CA ARG A 176 7.43 0.94 -10.99
C ARG A 176 6.46 -0.24 -11.00
N VAL A 177 5.16 0.01 -10.90
CA VAL A 177 4.10 -1.00 -11.03
C VAL A 177 4.14 -1.63 -12.42
N GLU A 178 4.15 -0.81 -13.48
CA GLU A 178 4.23 -1.26 -14.87
C GLU A 178 5.46 -2.15 -15.10
N LYS A 179 6.64 -1.69 -14.68
CA LYS A 179 7.89 -2.46 -14.80
C LYS A 179 7.79 -3.80 -14.05
N THR A 180 7.20 -3.81 -12.87
CA THR A 180 7.06 -5.03 -12.07
C THR A 180 6.13 -6.02 -12.75
N LEU A 181 4.96 -5.57 -13.23
CA LEU A 181 3.98 -6.42 -13.90
C LEU A 181 4.42 -6.92 -15.27
N SER A 182 5.27 -6.15 -15.99
CA SER A 182 5.83 -6.59 -17.28
C SER A 182 6.85 -7.73 -17.15
N THR A 183 7.57 -7.77 -16.03
CA THR A 183 8.57 -8.81 -15.75
C THR A 183 8.01 -10.01 -15.00
N HIS A 184 6.89 -9.83 -14.31
CA HIS A 184 6.26 -10.88 -13.52
C HIS A 184 5.22 -11.64 -14.35
N LYS A 185 5.56 -12.87 -14.77
CA LYS A 185 4.59 -13.78 -15.38
C LYS A 185 3.67 -14.30 -14.28
N VAL A 186 2.37 -13.97 -14.36
CA VAL A 186 1.37 -14.63 -13.51
C VAL A 186 1.26 -16.08 -13.95
N PRO A 187 1.30 -17.03 -13.04
CA PRO A 187 1.14 -18.44 -13.36
C PRO A 187 -0.26 -18.76 -13.92
#